data_d07611e9c6cd7f82be431950130beb80
#
_entry.id   d07611e9c6cd7f82be431950130beb80
#
_cell.length_a   1.000
_cell.length_b   1.000
_cell.length_c   1.000
_cell.angle_alpha   90.00
_cell.angle_beta   90.00
_cell.angle_gamma   90.00
#
_symmetry.space_group_name_H-M   'P 1'
#
loop_
_entity.id
_entity.type
_entity.pdbx_description
1 polymer ?
#
loop_
_entity_poly.entity_id
_entity_poly.type
_entity_poly.pdbx_seq_one_letter_code
_entity_poly.pdbx_strand_id
1 'polypeptide(L)'
;MAEGYFETADILIKKCLEDNSDKKADIFIFPILFDIVHAVELSLKLINDHLSIILHDKAKIEGGHNIKQLSDVTLKLFQEFKKKSNSNEIVGSITAIKLVKQFIANIFEKTDDMAFARYPINSKKEDMFHAASSENVVVDMELLKEQLSYVAKMLDFVFDFLCRYIEYLYEI
;
A
#
# COMPACT_ATOMS: atom_id res chain seq x y z
N MET A 1 -3.04 11.20 6.70
CA MET A 1 -2.74 11.47 5.25
C MET A 1 -2.98 10.22 4.39
N ALA A 2 -2.43 9.04 4.71
CA ALA A 2 -2.71 7.80 3.97
C ALA A 2 -4.21 7.45 3.91
N GLU A 3 -4.94 7.61 5.03
CA GLU A 3 -6.37 7.39 5.15
C GLU A 3 -7.19 8.12 4.07
N GLY A 4 -6.90 9.41 3.83
CA GLY A 4 -7.63 10.19 2.82
C GLY A 4 -7.48 9.63 1.40
N TYR A 5 -6.34 9.03 1.05
CA TYR A 5 -6.16 8.35 -0.24
C TYR A 5 -6.96 7.04 -0.29
N PHE A 6 -6.98 6.24 0.80
CA PHE A 6 -7.82 5.05 0.87
C PHE A 6 -9.31 5.40 0.75
N GLU A 7 -9.77 6.45 1.42
CA GLU A 7 -11.15 6.94 1.33
C GLU A 7 -11.49 7.41 -0.08
N THR A 8 -10.58 8.16 -0.73
CA THR A 8 -10.80 8.62 -2.12
C THR A 8 -10.95 7.44 -3.08
N ALA A 9 -10.07 6.46 -2.98
CA ALA A 9 -10.15 5.24 -3.79
C ALA A 9 -11.48 4.50 -3.55
N ASP A 10 -11.92 4.33 -2.30
CA ASP A 10 -13.19 3.67 -1.96
C ASP A 10 -14.40 4.43 -2.52
N ILE A 11 -14.41 5.76 -2.44
CA ILE A 11 -15.47 6.61 -3.02
C ILE A 11 -15.54 6.42 -4.54
N LEU A 12 -14.40 6.42 -5.23
CA LEU A 12 -14.36 6.25 -6.68
C LEU A 12 -14.81 4.84 -7.10
N ILE A 13 -14.40 3.80 -6.37
CA ILE A 13 -14.86 2.42 -6.60
C ILE A 13 -16.37 2.31 -6.40
N LYS A 14 -16.92 2.88 -5.32
CA LYS A 14 -18.37 2.89 -5.06
C LYS A 14 -19.13 3.55 -6.20
N LYS A 15 -18.64 4.69 -6.72
CA LYS A 15 -19.25 5.36 -7.89
C LYS A 15 -19.28 4.49 -9.14
N CYS A 16 -18.22 3.69 -9.37
CA CYS A 16 -18.19 2.74 -10.48
C CYS A 16 -19.21 1.60 -10.30
N LEU A 17 -19.38 1.12 -9.05
CA LEU A 17 -20.31 0.04 -8.72
C LEU A 17 -21.77 0.48 -8.74
N GLU A 18 -22.06 1.75 -8.38
CA GLU A 18 -23.41 2.31 -8.42
C GLU A 18 -23.96 2.43 -9.86
N ASP A 19 -23.15 2.93 -10.77
CA ASP A 19 -23.50 3.09 -12.18
C ASP A 19 -22.24 3.21 -13.05
N ASN A 20 -22.05 2.27 -13.96
CA ASN A 20 -20.97 2.25 -14.94
C ASN A 20 -21.47 2.38 -16.40
N SER A 21 -22.70 2.86 -16.62
CA SER A 21 -23.31 2.98 -17.95
C SER A 21 -22.52 3.92 -18.87
N ASP A 22 -21.85 4.92 -18.30
CA ASP A 22 -20.97 5.88 -18.98
C ASP A 22 -19.48 5.50 -18.92
N LYS A 23 -19.17 4.22 -18.60
CA LYS A 23 -17.79 3.70 -18.51
C LYS A 23 -16.91 4.44 -17.48
N LYS A 24 -17.49 4.87 -16.35
CA LYS A 24 -16.77 5.51 -15.26
C LYS A 24 -15.55 4.70 -14.79
N ALA A 25 -15.68 3.37 -14.76
CA ALA A 25 -14.58 2.49 -14.38
C ALA A 25 -13.34 2.69 -15.25
N ASP A 26 -13.51 2.87 -16.58
CA ASP A 26 -12.39 3.09 -17.49
C ASP A 26 -11.69 4.42 -17.22
N ILE A 27 -12.43 5.42 -16.72
CA ILE A 27 -11.90 6.75 -16.39
C ILE A 27 -11.24 6.75 -15.01
N PHE A 28 -11.87 6.08 -14.02
CA PHE A 28 -11.45 6.17 -12.62
C PHE A 28 -10.41 5.13 -12.22
N ILE A 29 -10.18 4.08 -13.01
CA ILE A 29 -9.25 3.01 -12.63
C ILE A 29 -7.84 3.54 -12.32
N PHE A 30 -7.32 4.47 -13.11
CA PHE A 30 -5.97 5.01 -12.88
C PHE A 30 -5.87 5.85 -11.60
N PRO A 31 -6.75 6.85 -11.33
CA PRO A 31 -6.75 7.52 -10.04
C PRO A 31 -6.99 6.57 -8.87
N ILE A 32 -7.88 5.57 -8.99
CA ILE A 32 -8.10 4.56 -7.95
C ILE A 32 -6.79 3.83 -7.62
N LEU A 33 -6.11 3.27 -8.62
CA LEU A 33 -4.87 2.53 -8.42
C LEU A 33 -3.76 3.44 -7.90
N PHE A 34 -3.67 4.69 -8.36
CA PHE A 34 -2.73 5.66 -7.84
C PHE A 34 -2.95 5.92 -6.35
N ASP A 35 -4.19 6.22 -5.95
CA ASP A 35 -4.52 6.53 -4.55
C ASP A 35 -4.23 5.32 -3.64
N ILE A 36 -4.60 4.10 -4.07
CA ILE A 36 -4.31 2.88 -3.32
C ILE A 36 -2.80 2.70 -3.10
N VAL A 37 -2.02 2.77 -4.17
CA VAL A 37 -0.58 2.52 -4.10
C VAL A 37 0.11 3.62 -3.30
N HIS A 38 -0.32 4.88 -3.45
CA HIS A 38 0.23 6.00 -2.69
C HIS A 38 -0.11 5.91 -1.20
N ALA A 39 -1.34 5.52 -0.85
CA ALA A 39 -1.74 5.27 0.54
C ALA A 39 -0.87 4.20 1.21
N VAL A 40 -0.65 3.07 0.52
CA VAL A 40 0.22 1.99 1.02
C VAL A 40 1.67 2.47 1.16
N GLU A 41 2.19 3.25 0.21
CA GLU A 41 3.53 3.85 0.30
C GLU A 41 3.69 4.70 1.56
N LEU A 42 2.75 5.61 1.80
CA LEU A 42 2.77 6.49 2.97
C LEU A 42 2.68 5.69 4.28
N SER A 43 1.81 4.68 4.32
CA SER A 43 1.67 3.80 5.50
C SER A 43 2.95 3.02 5.79
N LEU A 44 3.59 2.44 4.78
CA LEU A 44 4.84 1.71 4.95
C LEU A 44 5.99 2.62 5.41
N LYS A 45 6.07 3.86 4.91
CA LYS A 45 7.05 4.84 5.38
C LYS A 45 6.87 5.14 6.86
N LEU A 46 5.63 5.37 7.29
CA LEU A 46 5.32 5.66 8.68
C LEU A 46 5.60 4.45 9.59
N ILE A 47 5.23 3.25 9.17
CA ILE A 47 5.55 2.00 9.88
C ILE A 47 7.07 1.82 10.01
N ASN A 48 7.86 2.07 8.96
CA ASN A 48 9.31 1.98 8.99
C ASN A 48 9.94 2.99 9.93
N ASP A 49 9.38 4.21 10.00
CA ASP A 49 9.79 5.24 10.94
C ASP A 49 9.58 4.79 12.39
N HIS A 50 8.39 4.29 12.72
CA HIS A 50 8.06 3.78 14.06
C HIS A 50 8.93 2.58 14.45
N LEU A 51 9.14 1.62 13.54
CA LEU A 51 10.05 0.50 13.78
C LEU A 51 11.49 0.96 14.02
N SER A 52 11.95 2.00 13.32
CA SER A 52 13.28 2.58 13.52
C SER A 52 13.41 3.26 14.88
N ILE A 53 12.37 3.93 15.36
CA ILE A 53 12.31 4.48 16.72
C ILE A 53 12.42 3.35 17.76
N ILE A 54 11.61 2.29 17.62
CA ILE A 54 11.59 1.15 18.55
C ILE A 54 12.94 0.40 18.59
N LEU A 55 13.60 0.27 17.45
CA LEU A 55 14.80 -0.56 17.33
C LEU A 55 16.08 0.20 17.61
N HIS A 56 16.15 1.48 17.29
CA HIS A 56 17.37 2.27 17.23
C HIS A 56 17.27 3.62 17.95
N ASP A 57 16.16 3.89 18.63
CA ASP A 57 15.86 5.16 19.31
C ASP A 57 16.05 6.39 18.39
N LYS A 58 15.78 6.21 17.11
CA LYS A 58 15.98 7.23 16.08
C LYS A 58 15.01 7.03 14.92
N ALA A 59 14.23 8.08 14.62
CA ALA A 59 13.43 8.15 13.42
C ALA A 59 14.30 8.02 12.15
N LYS A 60 13.87 7.23 11.19
CA LYS A 60 14.53 7.09 9.90
C LYS A 60 13.49 7.17 8.80
N ILE A 61 13.41 8.32 8.14
CA ILE A 61 12.52 8.52 6.99
C ILE A 61 13.16 7.88 5.76
N GLU A 62 12.53 6.85 5.22
CA GLU A 62 12.94 6.24 3.97
C GLU A 62 12.56 7.16 2.80
N GLY A 63 13.57 7.63 2.04
CA GLY A 63 13.45 8.63 0.96
C GLY A 63 13.09 8.01 -0.36
N GLY A 64 12.60 6.94 -0.62
CA GLY A 64 12.27 6.36 -1.94
C GLY A 64 10.78 6.26 -2.19
N HIS A 65 10.43 6.00 -3.45
CA HIS A 65 9.07 5.71 -3.90
C HIS A 65 8.89 4.26 -4.35
N ASN A 66 9.92 3.43 -4.18
CA ASN A 66 9.87 2.02 -4.54
C ASN A 66 9.15 1.22 -3.44
N ILE A 67 7.87 1.01 -3.63
CA ILE A 67 7.00 0.34 -2.65
C ILE A 67 7.39 -1.13 -2.39
N LYS A 68 7.94 -1.83 -3.40
CA LYS A 68 8.48 -3.18 -3.23
C LYS A 68 9.65 -3.15 -2.24
N GLN A 69 10.56 -2.20 -2.42
CA GLN A 69 11.70 -2.01 -1.52
C GLN A 69 11.25 -1.58 -0.12
N LEU A 70 10.27 -0.67 0.00
CA LEU A 70 9.72 -0.26 1.28
C LEU A 70 9.15 -1.44 2.07
N SER A 71 8.36 -2.30 1.43
CA SER A 71 7.81 -3.50 2.08
C SER A 71 8.90 -4.50 2.50
N ASP A 72 9.99 -4.63 1.74
CA ASP A 72 11.13 -5.48 2.11
C ASP A 72 11.88 -4.91 3.32
N VAL A 73 12.04 -3.59 3.39
CA VAL A 73 12.62 -2.92 4.57
C VAL A 73 11.72 -3.14 5.79
N THR A 74 10.41 -2.95 5.65
CA THR A 74 9.44 -3.21 6.74
C THR A 74 9.57 -4.63 7.29
N LEU A 75 9.62 -5.63 6.40
CA LEU A 75 9.77 -7.03 6.82
C LEU A 75 11.10 -7.30 7.52
N LYS A 76 12.20 -6.68 7.08
CA LYS A 76 13.51 -6.81 7.75
C LYS A 76 13.47 -6.21 9.16
N LEU A 77 12.91 -5.01 9.31
CA LEU A 77 12.77 -4.36 10.61
C LEU A 77 11.90 -5.18 11.56
N PHE A 78 10.78 -5.74 11.10
CA PHE A 78 9.97 -6.66 11.91
C PHE A 78 10.72 -7.95 12.30
N GLN A 79 11.56 -8.51 11.42
CA GLN A 79 12.39 -9.66 11.78
C GLN A 79 13.43 -9.31 12.85
N GLU A 80 14.00 -8.11 12.81
CA GLU A 80 14.88 -7.60 13.86
C GLU A 80 14.11 -7.40 15.16
N PHE A 81 12.92 -6.79 15.10
CA PHE A 81 12.05 -6.59 16.27
C PHE A 81 11.69 -7.94 16.92
N LYS A 82 11.34 -8.95 16.12
CA LYS A 82 11.03 -10.31 16.61
C LYS A 82 12.17 -10.97 17.38
N LYS A 83 13.44 -10.64 17.07
CA LYS A 83 14.60 -11.15 17.85
C LYS A 83 14.70 -10.50 19.23
N LYS A 84 14.24 -9.26 19.38
CA LYS A 84 14.26 -8.52 20.65
C LYS A 84 13.03 -8.81 21.52
N SER A 85 11.88 -9.03 20.88
CA SER A 85 10.60 -9.28 21.53
C SER A 85 9.77 -10.27 20.70
N ASN A 86 9.27 -11.31 21.33
CA ASN A 86 8.45 -12.32 20.64
C ASN A 86 7.01 -12.24 21.15
N SER A 87 6.15 -11.50 20.41
CA SER A 87 4.72 -11.42 20.67
C SER A 87 3.90 -11.89 19.49
N ASN A 88 2.65 -12.28 19.75
CA ASN A 88 1.70 -12.65 18.69
C ASN A 88 1.39 -11.47 17.78
N GLU A 89 1.42 -10.24 18.28
CA GLU A 89 1.20 -9.02 17.52
C GLU A 89 2.33 -8.77 16.51
N ILE A 90 3.59 -9.05 16.85
CA ILE A 90 4.72 -8.98 15.91
C ILE A 90 4.55 -10.03 14.80
N VAL A 91 4.15 -11.26 15.15
CA VAL A 91 3.89 -12.30 14.15
C VAL A 91 2.72 -11.93 13.25
N GLY A 92 1.64 -11.40 13.84
CA GLY A 92 0.48 -10.87 13.11
C GLY A 92 0.87 -9.73 12.15
N SER A 93 1.68 -8.79 12.61
CA SER A 93 2.18 -7.67 11.79
C SER A 93 3.02 -8.15 10.61
N ILE A 94 3.92 -9.11 10.82
CA ILE A 94 4.70 -9.72 9.72
C ILE A 94 3.77 -10.34 8.68
N THR A 95 2.73 -11.04 9.12
CA THR A 95 1.74 -11.65 8.22
C THR A 95 0.96 -10.58 7.45
N ALA A 96 0.50 -9.54 8.14
CA ALA A 96 -0.20 -8.40 7.52
C ALA A 96 0.65 -7.74 6.43
N ILE A 97 1.91 -7.42 6.71
CA ILE A 97 2.81 -6.80 5.71
C ILE A 97 3.07 -7.72 4.52
N LYS A 98 3.16 -9.04 4.70
CA LYS A 98 3.27 -9.99 3.58
C LYS A 98 2.04 -9.97 2.68
N LEU A 99 0.83 -9.88 3.25
CA LEU A 99 -0.41 -9.79 2.51
C LEU A 99 -0.52 -8.46 1.75
N VAL A 100 -0.16 -7.34 2.40
CA VAL A 100 -0.06 -6.03 1.73
C VAL A 100 0.93 -6.08 0.56
N LYS A 101 2.11 -6.68 0.76
CA LYS A 101 3.11 -6.86 -0.30
C LYS A 101 2.57 -7.68 -1.48
N GLN A 102 1.82 -8.76 -1.21
CA GLN A 102 1.20 -9.57 -2.26
C GLN A 102 0.15 -8.78 -3.04
N PHE A 103 -0.71 -8.03 -2.36
CA PHE A 103 -1.70 -7.17 -3.00
C PHE A 103 -1.05 -6.15 -3.95
N ILE A 104 0.01 -5.48 -3.48
CA ILE A 104 0.76 -4.55 -4.32
C ILE A 104 1.45 -5.25 -5.50
N ALA A 105 1.99 -6.46 -5.28
CA ALA A 105 2.58 -7.24 -6.36
C ALA A 105 1.57 -7.55 -7.47
N ASN A 106 0.32 -7.85 -7.12
CA ASN A 106 -0.75 -8.09 -8.10
C ASN A 106 -1.06 -6.83 -8.94
N ILE A 107 -1.08 -5.64 -8.31
CA ILE A 107 -1.24 -4.37 -9.07
C ILE A 107 -0.05 -4.17 -10.02
N PHE A 108 1.17 -4.42 -9.55
CA PHE A 108 2.39 -4.25 -10.34
C PHE A 108 2.72 -5.41 -11.29
N GLU A 109 1.90 -6.45 -11.35
CA GLU A 109 2.06 -7.52 -12.35
C GLU A 109 1.93 -6.98 -13.77
N LYS A 110 1.13 -5.94 -13.95
CA LYS A 110 0.81 -5.32 -15.24
C LYS A 110 1.59 -4.03 -15.51
N THR A 111 2.47 -3.61 -14.59
CA THR A 111 3.26 -2.38 -14.74
C THR A 111 4.53 -2.41 -13.90
N ASP A 112 5.58 -1.75 -14.35
CA ASP A 112 6.87 -1.72 -13.64
C ASP A 112 6.99 -0.58 -12.63
N ASP A 113 6.13 0.45 -12.72
CA ASP A 113 6.28 1.72 -12.02
C ASP A 113 4.93 2.32 -11.65
N MET A 114 4.87 3.11 -10.58
CA MET A 114 3.71 3.94 -10.21
C MET A 114 3.38 5.04 -11.21
N ALA A 115 4.32 5.41 -12.07
CA ALA A 115 4.10 6.43 -13.08
C ALA A 115 2.97 6.07 -14.06
N PHE A 116 2.64 4.77 -14.20
CA PHE A 116 1.56 4.30 -15.07
C PHE A 116 0.20 4.98 -14.81
N ALA A 117 -0.09 5.28 -13.55
CA ALA A 117 -1.35 5.92 -13.18
C ALA A 117 -1.40 7.43 -13.47
N ARG A 118 -0.25 8.04 -13.79
CA ARG A 118 -0.14 9.47 -14.10
C ARG A 118 0.21 9.76 -15.55
N TYR A 119 0.93 8.85 -16.19
CA TYR A 119 1.45 9.05 -17.55
C TYR A 119 1.12 7.85 -18.43
N PRO A 120 0.57 8.06 -19.62
CA PRO A 120 0.28 6.97 -20.57
C PRO A 120 1.56 6.36 -21.18
N ILE A 121 2.65 7.12 -21.18
CA ILE A 121 3.95 6.74 -21.74
C ILE A 121 5.07 6.98 -20.72
N ASN A 122 6.10 6.15 -20.72
CA ASN A 122 7.30 6.34 -19.91
C ASN A 122 8.30 7.33 -20.54
N SER A 123 9.42 7.58 -19.85
CA SER A 123 10.50 8.45 -20.34
C SER A 123 11.15 7.98 -21.64
N LYS A 124 11.02 6.70 -21.99
CA LYS A 124 11.51 6.12 -23.25
C LYS A 124 10.46 6.15 -24.38
N LYS A 125 9.30 6.80 -24.14
CA LYS A 125 8.14 6.84 -25.04
C LYS A 125 7.49 5.48 -25.31
N GLU A 126 7.62 4.54 -24.40
CA GLU A 126 6.93 3.26 -24.40
C GLU A 126 5.62 3.39 -23.64
N ASP A 127 4.56 2.72 -24.10
CA ASP A 127 3.26 2.74 -23.46
C ASP A 127 3.33 2.04 -22.09
N MET A 128 2.67 2.64 -21.12
CA MET A 128 2.55 2.11 -19.76
C MET A 128 1.18 1.45 -19.58
N PHE A 129 1.10 0.45 -18.71
CA PHE A 129 -0.12 -0.21 -18.29
C PHE A 129 -1.05 -0.65 -19.44
N HIS A 130 -0.58 -1.52 -20.33
CA HIS A 130 -1.40 -2.06 -21.44
C HIS A 130 -2.07 -1.04 -22.38
N ALA A 131 -1.70 0.24 -22.31
CA ALA A 131 -2.29 1.25 -23.19
C ALA A 131 -2.14 0.92 -24.67
N ALA A 132 -1.09 0.17 -25.03
CA ALA A 132 -0.84 -0.31 -26.39
C ALA A 132 -1.24 -1.78 -26.64
N SER A 133 -1.65 -2.53 -25.61
CA SER A 133 -2.06 -3.92 -25.82
C SER A 133 -3.47 -3.95 -26.41
N SER A 134 -3.67 -4.80 -27.40
CA SER A 134 -5.00 -5.10 -27.95
C SER A 134 -5.86 -5.95 -27.01
N GLU A 135 -5.34 -6.32 -25.84
CA GLU A 135 -6.03 -7.12 -24.85
C GLU A 135 -6.75 -6.20 -23.85
N ASN A 136 -8.06 -6.43 -23.68
CA ASN A 136 -8.82 -5.76 -22.65
C ASN A 136 -8.37 -6.24 -21.27
N VAL A 137 -7.99 -5.30 -20.40
CA VAL A 137 -7.77 -5.58 -18.99
C VAL A 137 -9.12 -5.50 -18.27
N VAL A 138 -9.55 -6.61 -17.69
CA VAL A 138 -10.78 -6.65 -16.88
C VAL A 138 -10.39 -6.47 -15.42
N VAL A 139 -10.97 -5.48 -14.78
CA VAL A 139 -10.82 -5.22 -13.35
C VAL A 139 -12.13 -5.50 -12.65
N ASP A 140 -12.12 -6.43 -11.69
CA ASP A 140 -13.25 -6.68 -10.81
C ASP A 140 -13.27 -5.63 -9.70
N MET A 141 -14.21 -4.68 -9.81
CA MET A 141 -14.34 -3.56 -8.87
C MET A 141 -14.83 -3.98 -7.49
N GLU A 142 -15.65 -5.05 -7.40
CA GLU A 142 -16.11 -5.59 -6.10
C GLU A 142 -14.95 -6.22 -5.36
N LEU A 143 -14.18 -7.06 -6.04
CA LEU A 143 -12.97 -7.66 -5.47
C LEU A 143 -11.94 -6.60 -5.09
N LEU A 144 -11.73 -5.58 -5.93
CA LEU A 144 -10.80 -4.48 -5.63
C LEU A 144 -11.22 -3.74 -4.37
N LYS A 145 -12.52 -3.47 -4.18
CA LYS A 145 -13.08 -2.84 -2.97
C LYS A 145 -12.84 -3.67 -1.71
N GLU A 146 -13.10 -4.98 -1.79
CA GLU A 146 -12.86 -5.90 -0.67
C GLU A 146 -11.37 -5.92 -0.29
N GLN A 147 -10.49 -6.06 -1.28
CA GLN A 147 -9.05 -6.06 -1.07
C GLN A 147 -8.54 -4.75 -0.51
N LEU A 148 -9.05 -3.61 -0.99
CA LEU A 148 -8.73 -2.28 -0.46
C LEU A 148 -9.07 -2.18 1.03
N SER A 149 -10.31 -2.54 1.40
CA SER A 149 -10.75 -2.53 2.80
C SER A 149 -9.90 -3.44 3.68
N TYR A 150 -9.52 -4.60 3.17
CA TYR A 150 -8.68 -5.55 3.89
C TYR A 150 -7.27 -5.01 4.11
N VAL A 151 -6.64 -4.45 3.07
CA VAL A 151 -5.30 -3.85 3.14
C VAL A 151 -5.26 -2.66 4.11
N ALA A 152 -6.24 -1.77 4.05
CA ALA A 152 -6.35 -0.65 4.98
C ALA A 152 -6.37 -1.15 6.44
N LYS A 153 -7.26 -2.11 6.76
CA LYS A 153 -7.33 -2.71 8.10
C LYS A 153 -6.04 -3.39 8.55
N MET A 154 -5.31 -4.04 7.63
CA MET A 154 -4.01 -4.65 7.95
C MET A 154 -2.97 -3.60 8.33
N LEU A 155 -2.93 -2.49 7.59
CA LEU A 155 -2.00 -1.39 7.87
C LEU A 155 -2.35 -0.67 9.16
N ASP A 156 -3.64 -0.42 9.42
CA ASP A 156 -4.12 0.16 10.68
C ASP A 156 -3.75 -0.72 11.87
N PHE A 157 -4.00 -2.03 11.78
CA PHE A 157 -3.61 -2.99 12.84
C PHE A 157 -2.12 -2.91 13.16
N VAL A 158 -1.28 -2.85 12.13
CA VAL A 158 0.18 -2.76 12.32
C VAL A 158 0.57 -1.42 12.95
N PHE A 159 -0.01 -0.34 12.47
CA PHE A 159 0.27 1.00 12.96
C PHE A 159 -0.15 1.18 14.41
N ASP A 160 -1.37 0.79 14.75
CA ASP A 160 -1.91 0.86 16.12
C ASP A 160 -1.06 0.05 17.11
N PHE A 161 -0.60 -1.14 16.71
CA PHE A 161 0.31 -1.92 17.53
C PHE A 161 1.61 -1.17 17.79
N LEU A 162 2.23 -0.57 16.78
CA LEU A 162 3.49 0.16 16.94
C LEU A 162 3.31 1.43 17.78
N CYS A 163 2.21 2.16 17.62
CA CYS A 163 1.89 3.32 18.45
C CYS A 163 1.81 2.94 19.92
N ARG A 164 1.01 1.91 20.27
CA ARG A 164 0.90 1.42 21.66
C ARG A 164 2.24 0.96 22.22
N TYR A 165 3.08 0.32 21.39
CA TYR A 165 4.39 -0.13 21.82
C TYR A 165 5.34 1.04 22.11
N ILE A 166 5.31 2.11 21.30
CA ILE A 166 6.07 3.33 21.52
C ILE A 166 5.59 4.03 22.79
N GLU A 167 4.28 4.19 22.97
CA GLU A 167 3.70 4.75 24.20
C GLU A 167 4.20 4.01 25.44
N TYR A 168 4.15 2.67 25.42
CA TYR A 168 4.67 1.84 26.52
C TYR A 168 6.17 2.06 26.78
N LEU A 169 6.99 2.26 25.75
CA LEU A 169 8.43 2.53 25.92
C LEU A 169 8.74 3.87 26.60
N TYR A 170 7.89 4.86 26.40
CA TYR A 170 8.11 6.22 26.91
C TYR A 170 7.28 6.55 28.17
N GLU A 171 6.34 5.70 28.59
CA GLU A 171 5.64 5.81 29.87
C GLU A 171 6.44 5.29 31.08
N ILE A 172 7.61 4.71 30.87
CA ILE A 172 8.54 4.25 31.89
C ILE A 172 9.60 5.31 32.13
#